data_04881122532090444d5de6c540649450
#
_entry.id   04881122532090444d5de6c540649450
#
_cell.length_a   1.000
_cell.length_b   1.000
_cell.length_c   1.000
_cell.angle_alpha   90.00
_cell.angle_beta   90.00
_cell.angle_gamma   90.00
#
_symmetry.space_group_name_H-M   'P 1'
#
loop_
_entity.id
_entity.type
_entity.pdbx_description
1 polymer ?
#
loop_
_entity_poly.entity_id
_entity_poly.type
_entity_poly.pdbx_seq_one_letter_code
_entity_poly.pdbx_strand_id
1 'polypeptide(L)'
;MAQTYLIFISMVILLFSSIIYLDTQPSETHKTDYPDELDIEALVLQSEDQKLIYGYTLFTATDQLIGPRASKVEKQITGNALQCTSCHLNDGIKPYGIPLYGVTERFPQYRGREDKIGTLAERINGCFTRSMNGISLDENSEEMSAMLHYIGWLDQFIPPKDVEFGNGLKPIDLPNRKVNLIAGEDAYQKHCALCHKSDGQGQKSPDNNTYIYPPLWGNHSYNNGAGMNRVITAAQFIKYNMPFGISYDAPILTDEEAYDVAGYINQQKRPQRALLEKDFPTLIKKPVSTPYPPYADDFSIDQHQLVLTNQ
;
A
#
# COMPACT_ATOMS: atom_id res chain seq x y z
N MET A 1 10.37 67.04 27.57
CA MET A 1 9.27 66.29 26.93
C MET A 1 9.67 65.61 25.61
N ALA A 2 10.39 66.22 24.70
CA ALA A 2 10.77 65.58 23.39
C ALA A 2 11.71 64.35 23.54
N GLN A 3 12.62 64.37 24.51
CA GLN A 3 13.57 63.30 24.74
C GLN A 3 12.95 62.01 25.31
N THR A 4 11.88 62.14 26.08
CA THR A 4 11.11 61.01 26.63
C THR A 4 10.25 60.30 25.58
N TYR A 5 9.75 61.04 24.62
CA TYR A 5 9.00 60.46 23.48
C TYR A 5 9.87 59.68 22.51
N LEU A 6 11.11 60.11 22.25
CA LEU A 6 12.06 59.39 21.40
C LEU A 6 12.47 58.03 21.97
N ILE A 7 12.68 57.95 23.30
CA ILE A 7 13.03 56.69 23.97
C ILE A 7 11.84 55.71 23.95
N PHE A 8 10.59 56.17 24.08
CA PHE A 8 9.40 55.34 24.04
C PHE A 8 9.17 54.79 22.62
N ILE A 9 9.33 55.59 21.57
CA ILE A 9 9.19 55.18 20.18
C ILE A 9 10.27 54.13 19.80
N SER A 10 11.52 54.32 20.24
CA SER A 10 12.62 53.36 20.01
C SER A 10 12.36 52.02 20.67
N MET A 11 11.79 52.02 21.89
CA MET A 11 11.50 50.81 22.65
C MET A 11 10.30 50.03 22.05
N VAL A 12 9.30 50.74 21.53
CA VAL A 12 8.17 50.12 20.80
C VAL A 12 8.60 49.52 19.46
N ILE A 13 9.47 50.18 18.70
CA ILE A 13 10.01 49.67 17.43
C ILE A 13 10.87 48.42 17.71
N LEU A 14 11.66 48.38 18.78
CA LEU A 14 12.45 47.18 19.14
C LEU A 14 11.59 46.00 19.59
N LEU A 15 10.47 46.28 20.29
CA LEU A 15 9.50 45.24 20.67
C LEU A 15 8.76 44.69 19.45
N PHE A 16 8.35 45.55 18.52
CA PHE A 16 7.69 45.09 17.27
C PHE A 16 8.66 44.35 16.35
N SER A 17 9.92 44.76 16.24
CA SER A 17 10.92 44.04 15.46
C SER A 17 11.26 42.68 16.04
N SER A 18 11.28 42.52 17.39
CA SER A 18 11.46 41.20 18.02
C SER A 18 10.26 40.28 17.84
N ILE A 19 9.03 40.81 17.87
CA ILE A 19 7.81 40.03 17.61
C ILE A 19 7.77 39.59 16.16
N ILE A 20 8.11 40.44 15.18
CA ILE A 20 8.17 40.07 13.75
C ILE A 20 9.31 39.09 13.50
N TYR A 21 10.45 39.20 14.21
CA TYR A 21 11.57 38.26 14.05
C TYR A 21 11.26 36.86 14.63
N LEU A 22 10.42 36.78 15.67
CA LEU A 22 9.96 35.51 16.25
C LEU A 22 8.92 34.82 15.36
N ASP A 23 8.14 35.58 14.55
CA ASP A 23 7.11 35.02 13.69
C ASP A 23 7.63 34.69 12.27
N THR A 24 8.84 35.11 11.92
CA THR A 24 9.49 34.83 10.63
C THR A 24 10.58 33.76 10.70
N GLN A 25 10.77 33.11 11.85
CA GLN A 25 11.55 31.89 11.86
C GLN A 25 10.74 30.88 11.03
N PRO A 26 11.23 30.38 9.87
CA PRO A 26 10.62 29.24 9.25
C PRO A 26 10.58 28.19 10.36
N SER A 27 9.39 27.65 10.65
CA SER A 27 9.32 26.44 11.43
C SER A 27 10.37 25.52 10.80
N GLU A 28 11.39 25.11 11.54
CA GLU A 28 12.17 23.95 11.15
C GLU A 28 11.11 22.85 11.00
N THR A 29 10.59 22.73 9.78
CA THR A 29 10.02 21.46 9.37
C THR A 29 11.18 20.52 9.61
N HIS A 30 11.09 19.73 10.68
CA HIS A 30 11.85 18.52 10.78
C HIS A 30 11.67 17.82 9.44
N LYS A 31 12.61 18.03 8.53
CA LYS A 31 12.81 17.18 7.38
C LYS A 31 13.13 15.84 8.04
N THR A 32 12.10 15.09 8.33
CA THR A 32 12.26 13.70 8.72
C THR A 32 12.98 13.11 7.53
N ASP A 33 14.22 12.66 7.71
CA ASP A 33 14.97 11.90 6.72
C ASP A 33 14.22 10.56 6.53
N TYR A 34 13.04 10.65 5.90
CA TYR A 34 12.27 9.48 5.53
C TYR A 34 12.94 8.80 4.34
N PRO A 35 13.01 7.49 4.37
CA PRO A 35 13.64 6.72 3.29
C PRO A 35 12.95 6.86 1.92
N ASP A 36 11.77 7.50 1.82
CA ASP A 36 11.04 7.68 0.57
C ASP A 36 11.72 8.62 -0.45
N GLU A 37 12.73 9.39 -0.03
CA GLU A 37 13.60 10.18 -0.94
C GLU A 37 14.79 9.34 -1.49
N LEU A 38 14.99 8.10 -1.03
CA LEU A 38 16.10 7.27 -1.46
C LEU A 38 15.85 6.66 -2.85
N ASP A 39 16.85 6.70 -3.68
CA ASP A 39 16.91 5.97 -4.95
C ASP A 39 17.39 4.53 -4.69
N ILE A 40 16.44 3.65 -4.37
CA ILE A 40 16.72 2.23 -4.07
C ILE A 40 17.31 1.54 -5.28
N GLU A 41 16.84 1.84 -6.49
CA GLU A 41 17.39 1.26 -7.71
C GLU A 41 18.89 1.58 -7.83
N ALA A 42 19.27 2.85 -7.70
CA ALA A 42 20.66 3.24 -7.76
C ALA A 42 21.53 2.57 -6.69
N LEU A 43 21.02 2.46 -5.45
CA LEU A 43 21.73 1.80 -4.35
C LEU A 43 21.93 0.30 -4.61
N VAL A 44 20.92 -0.38 -5.12
CA VAL A 44 21.00 -1.82 -5.45
C VAL A 44 21.94 -2.05 -6.63
N LEU A 45 21.85 -1.26 -7.71
CA LEU A 45 22.66 -1.43 -8.90
C LEU A 45 24.14 -1.09 -8.69
N GLN A 46 24.49 -0.31 -7.66
CA GLN A 46 25.87 -0.07 -7.23
C GLN A 46 26.43 -1.22 -6.37
N SER A 47 25.60 -2.15 -5.92
CA SER A 47 26.02 -3.28 -5.11
C SER A 47 26.69 -4.36 -5.96
N GLU A 48 27.69 -5.05 -5.39
CA GLU A 48 28.28 -6.26 -5.98
C GLU A 48 27.51 -7.54 -5.57
N ASP A 49 26.51 -7.42 -4.68
CA ASP A 49 25.69 -8.54 -4.19
C ASP A 49 24.66 -8.96 -5.25
N GLN A 50 25.02 -10.00 -6.01
CA GLN A 50 24.18 -10.53 -7.09
C GLN A 50 22.82 -11.07 -6.57
N LYS A 51 22.77 -11.54 -5.33
CA LYS A 51 21.55 -12.02 -4.73
C LYS A 51 20.61 -10.87 -4.38
N LEU A 52 21.14 -9.75 -3.91
CA LEU A 52 20.39 -8.51 -3.68
C LEU A 52 19.81 -7.99 -4.99
N ILE A 53 20.63 -7.88 -6.05
CA ILE A 53 20.21 -7.42 -7.38
C ILE A 53 19.10 -8.33 -7.92
N TYR A 54 19.25 -9.65 -7.78
CA TYR A 54 18.23 -10.60 -8.23
C TYR A 54 16.93 -10.45 -7.44
N GLY A 55 16.99 -10.31 -6.10
CA GLY A 55 15.81 -10.07 -5.25
C GLY A 55 15.07 -8.80 -5.60
N TYR A 56 15.79 -7.70 -5.82
CA TYR A 56 15.24 -6.44 -6.31
C TYR A 56 14.57 -6.60 -7.69
N THR A 57 15.22 -7.28 -8.62
CA THR A 57 14.66 -7.50 -9.96
C THR A 57 13.39 -8.36 -9.91
N LEU A 58 13.37 -9.39 -9.05
CA LEU A 58 12.14 -10.17 -8.79
C LEU A 58 11.01 -9.29 -8.24
N PHE A 59 11.33 -8.32 -7.41
CA PHE A 59 10.38 -7.41 -6.80
C PHE A 59 9.81 -6.39 -7.80
N THR A 60 10.65 -5.83 -8.66
CA THR A 60 10.29 -4.76 -9.61
C THR A 60 9.84 -5.28 -10.97
N ALA A 61 10.25 -6.49 -11.36
CA ALA A 61 9.94 -7.12 -12.64
C ALA A 61 9.36 -8.55 -12.47
N THR A 62 8.53 -8.75 -11.45
CA THR A 62 7.96 -10.04 -11.06
C THR A 62 7.31 -10.78 -12.23
N ASP A 63 6.51 -10.08 -13.03
CA ASP A 63 5.78 -10.66 -14.16
C ASP A 63 6.70 -11.16 -15.29
N GLN A 64 7.90 -10.58 -15.42
CA GLN A 64 8.90 -10.97 -16.43
C GLN A 64 9.71 -12.19 -16.01
N LEU A 65 10.00 -12.31 -14.72
CA LEU A 65 10.90 -13.35 -14.21
C LEU A 65 10.13 -14.60 -13.76
N ILE A 66 9.01 -14.42 -13.08
CA ILE A 66 8.21 -15.50 -12.48
C ILE A 66 6.71 -15.34 -12.71
N GLY A 67 6.31 -14.56 -13.71
CA GLY A 67 4.92 -14.31 -14.05
C GLY A 67 4.56 -14.66 -15.48
N PRO A 68 3.46 -14.13 -16.00
CA PRO A 68 2.94 -14.49 -17.34
C PRO A 68 3.92 -14.23 -18.49
N ARG A 69 4.93 -13.39 -18.28
CA ARG A 69 5.97 -13.08 -19.26
C ARG A 69 7.29 -13.81 -19.03
N ALA A 70 7.36 -14.68 -18.03
CA ALA A 70 8.55 -15.51 -17.82
C ALA A 70 8.85 -16.36 -19.05
N SER A 71 10.14 -16.42 -19.41
CA SER A 71 10.60 -17.13 -20.63
C SER A 71 10.33 -18.63 -20.61
N LYS A 72 10.16 -19.20 -19.41
CA LYS A 72 9.88 -20.63 -19.18
C LYS A 72 8.55 -20.78 -18.46
N VAL A 73 7.70 -21.68 -18.93
CA VAL A 73 6.37 -21.93 -18.38
C VAL A 73 6.43 -22.40 -16.93
N GLU A 74 7.41 -23.21 -16.58
CA GLU A 74 7.63 -23.70 -15.22
C GLU A 74 7.99 -22.59 -14.22
N LYS A 75 8.39 -21.43 -14.69
CA LYS A 75 8.62 -20.22 -13.88
C LYS A 75 7.40 -19.31 -13.79
N GLN A 76 6.28 -19.63 -14.44
CA GLN A 76 5.07 -18.82 -14.38
C GLN A 76 4.30 -19.08 -13.08
N ILE A 77 4.76 -18.46 -12.00
CA ILE A 77 4.19 -18.57 -10.65
C ILE A 77 3.01 -17.61 -10.49
N THR A 78 3.10 -16.36 -10.98
CA THR A 78 2.00 -15.41 -10.89
C THR A 78 1.02 -15.55 -12.07
N GLY A 79 -0.28 -15.40 -11.80
CA GLY A 79 -1.35 -15.52 -12.79
C GLY A 79 -1.76 -14.18 -13.41
N ASN A 80 -1.18 -13.07 -12.96
CA ASN A 80 -1.37 -11.73 -13.52
C ASN A 80 -0.01 -11.01 -13.65
N ALA A 81 0.00 -9.86 -14.32
CA ALA A 81 1.20 -9.08 -14.57
C ALA A 81 1.40 -7.95 -13.54
N LEU A 82 0.90 -8.11 -12.30
CA LEU A 82 1.19 -7.20 -11.21
C LEU A 82 2.63 -7.42 -10.72
N GLN A 83 3.26 -6.33 -10.31
CA GLN A 83 4.56 -6.32 -9.65
C GLN A 83 4.37 -6.24 -8.12
N CYS A 84 5.37 -6.59 -7.34
CA CYS A 84 5.32 -6.33 -5.90
C CYS A 84 5.20 -4.83 -5.63
N THR A 85 5.85 -4.00 -6.44
CA THR A 85 5.76 -2.53 -6.43
C THR A 85 4.37 -1.98 -6.74
N SER A 86 3.45 -2.77 -7.31
CA SER A 86 2.06 -2.34 -7.52
C SER A 86 1.30 -2.08 -6.20
N CYS A 87 1.79 -2.63 -5.09
CA CYS A 87 1.21 -2.47 -3.74
C CYS A 87 2.24 -1.97 -2.72
N HIS A 88 3.50 -2.40 -2.84
CA HIS A 88 4.60 -1.99 -1.97
C HIS A 88 5.37 -0.85 -2.65
N LEU A 89 4.84 0.36 -2.47
CA LEU A 89 5.26 1.53 -3.25
C LEU A 89 6.69 1.97 -2.95
N ASN A 90 7.29 2.66 -3.92
CA ASN A 90 8.66 3.15 -3.86
C ASN A 90 9.63 2.05 -3.44
N ASP A 91 9.65 0.96 -4.22
CA ASP A 91 10.49 -0.22 -4.00
C ASP A 91 10.39 -0.83 -2.60
N GLY A 92 9.24 -0.67 -1.96
CA GLY A 92 8.94 -1.21 -0.63
C GLY A 92 9.34 -0.30 0.53
N ILE A 93 9.65 0.99 0.28
CA ILE A 93 10.06 1.92 1.34
C ILE A 93 9.09 3.08 1.58
N LYS A 94 8.04 3.28 0.74
CA LYS A 94 7.11 4.40 0.93
C LYS A 94 6.35 4.28 2.24
N PRO A 95 6.45 5.27 3.16
CA PRO A 95 5.67 5.30 4.39
C PRO A 95 4.16 5.18 4.10
N TYR A 96 3.45 4.34 4.84
CA TYR A 96 2.04 4.01 4.64
C TYR A 96 1.67 3.47 3.24
N GLY A 97 2.66 3.25 2.37
CA GLY A 97 2.55 2.54 1.09
C GLY A 97 2.85 1.04 1.20
N ILE A 98 2.54 0.44 2.34
CA ILE A 98 2.85 -0.95 2.73
C ILE A 98 4.37 -1.20 2.67
N PRO A 99 5.19 -0.42 3.41
CA PRO A 99 6.63 -0.61 3.40
C PRO A 99 7.05 -1.98 3.92
N LEU A 100 8.21 -2.45 3.47
CA LEU A 100 8.76 -3.75 3.82
C LEU A 100 9.92 -3.68 4.82
N TYR A 101 10.50 -2.51 5.05
CA TYR A 101 11.50 -2.37 6.11
C TYR A 101 10.93 -2.76 7.49
N GLY A 102 11.71 -3.39 8.34
CA GLY A 102 11.30 -3.89 9.65
C GLY A 102 10.33 -5.07 9.59
N VAL A 103 10.05 -5.62 8.40
CA VAL A 103 9.13 -6.75 8.28
C VAL A 103 9.77 -8.05 8.76
N THR A 104 11.08 -8.21 8.59
CA THR A 104 11.79 -9.42 9.01
C THR A 104 11.77 -9.63 10.52
N GLU A 105 11.80 -8.54 11.30
CA GLU A 105 11.71 -8.59 12.77
C GLU A 105 10.34 -9.06 13.29
N ARG A 106 9.29 -8.97 12.44
CA ARG A 106 7.92 -9.33 12.79
C ARG A 106 7.60 -10.79 12.51
N PHE A 107 8.44 -11.50 11.75
CA PHE A 107 8.24 -12.90 11.41
C PHE A 107 9.27 -13.80 12.12
N PRO A 108 8.88 -15.02 12.55
CA PRO A 108 7.56 -15.63 12.39
C PRO A 108 6.50 -15.00 13.30
N GLN A 109 5.25 -14.89 12.82
CA GLN A 109 4.15 -14.34 13.60
C GLN A 109 2.85 -15.11 13.39
N TYR A 110 1.91 -14.93 14.34
CA TYR A 110 0.58 -15.49 14.21
C TYR A 110 -0.20 -14.84 13.06
N ARG A 111 -0.80 -15.68 12.23
CA ARG A 111 -1.57 -15.29 11.07
C ARG A 111 -3.01 -15.81 11.19
N GLY A 112 -3.95 -14.91 11.47
CA GLY A 112 -5.36 -15.26 11.71
C GLY A 112 -6.05 -15.91 10.51
N ARG A 113 -5.57 -15.66 9.29
CA ARG A 113 -6.15 -16.26 8.09
C ARG A 113 -5.87 -17.76 8.01
N GLU A 114 -4.68 -18.18 8.34
CA GLU A 114 -4.25 -19.57 8.34
C GLU A 114 -4.35 -20.21 9.74
N ASP A 115 -4.67 -19.41 10.77
CA ASP A 115 -4.77 -19.77 12.18
C ASP A 115 -3.52 -20.49 12.72
N LYS A 116 -2.35 -20.01 12.32
CA LYS A 116 -1.04 -20.57 12.73
C LYS A 116 0.06 -19.53 12.81
N ILE A 117 1.17 -19.89 13.45
CA ILE A 117 2.42 -19.13 13.30
C ILE A 117 2.96 -19.38 11.89
N GLY A 118 3.21 -18.29 11.15
CA GLY A 118 3.70 -18.36 9.77
C GLY A 118 4.99 -17.58 9.56
N THR A 119 5.77 -18.01 8.56
CA THR A 119 7.03 -17.40 8.15
C THR A 119 6.82 -16.24 7.20
N LEU A 120 7.86 -15.44 6.94
CA LEU A 120 7.84 -14.40 5.92
C LEU A 120 7.69 -14.99 4.51
N ALA A 121 8.31 -16.15 4.23
CA ALA A 121 8.15 -16.86 2.96
C ALA A 121 6.69 -17.27 2.72
N GLU A 122 6.02 -17.84 3.72
CA GLU A 122 4.58 -18.14 3.65
C GLU A 122 3.74 -16.87 3.43
N ARG A 123 4.15 -15.73 4.00
CA ARG A 123 3.47 -14.44 3.79
C ARG A 123 3.62 -13.95 2.36
N ILE A 124 4.81 -14.09 1.76
CA ILE A 124 5.08 -13.79 0.35
C ILE A 124 4.22 -14.69 -0.55
N ASN A 125 4.16 -15.99 -0.26
CA ASN A 125 3.29 -16.95 -0.95
C ASN A 125 1.80 -16.57 -0.86
N GLY A 126 1.38 -15.96 0.24
CA GLY A 126 0.06 -15.35 0.36
C GLY A 126 -0.20 -14.23 -0.67
N CYS A 127 0.83 -13.46 -1.07
CA CYS A 127 0.72 -12.48 -2.15
C CYS A 127 0.63 -13.17 -3.52
N PHE A 128 1.48 -14.14 -3.80
CA PHE A 128 1.43 -14.89 -5.07
C PHE A 128 0.08 -15.52 -5.33
N THR A 129 -0.47 -16.21 -4.35
CA THR A 129 -1.74 -16.94 -4.49
C THR A 129 -2.99 -16.05 -4.45
N ARG A 130 -2.89 -14.78 -4.04
CA ARG A 130 -4.02 -13.86 -3.85
C ARG A 130 -3.90 -12.59 -4.70
N SER A 131 -2.96 -11.73 -4.36
CA SER A 131 -2.75 -10.47 -5.09
C SER A 131 -2.31 -10.73 -6.53
N MET A 132 -1.47 -11.72 -6.75
CA MET A 132 -0.95 -12.07 -8.06
C MET A 132 -1.71 -13.22 -8.74
N ASN A 133 -2.81 -13.69 -8.13
CA ASN A 133 -3.70 -14.71 -8.69
C ASN A 133 -3.00 -15.95 -9.25
N GLY A 134 -1.92 -16.38 -8.64
CA GLY A 134 -1.03 -17.45 -9.06
C GLY A 134 -0.98 -18.63 -8.09
N ILE A 135 0.16 -19.29 -8.05
CA ILE A 135 0.47 -20.44 -7.19
C ILE A 135 1.58 -20.09 -6.19
N SER A 136 1.77 -20.94 -5.18
CA SER A 136 2.88 -20.77 -4.24
C SER A 136 4.21 -21.08 -4.92
N LEU A 137 5.21 -20.25 -4.63
CA LEU A 137 6.60 -20.51 -4.95
C LEU A 137 7.20 -21.46 -3.91
N ASP A 138 8.11 -22.34 -4.32
CA ASP A 138 8.86 -23.19 -3.41
C ASP A 138 9.67 -22.29 -2.44
N GLU A 139 9.46 -22.49 -1.13
CA GLU A 139 10.12 -21.70 -0.10
C GLU A 139 11.64 -21.89 -0.04
N ASN A 140 12.15 -23.01 -0.62
CA ASN A 140 13.57 -23.31 -0.73
C ASN A 140 14.17 -22.86 -2.08
N SER A 141 13.39 -22.22 -2.95
CA SER A 141 13.86 -21.77 -4.24
C SER A 141 14.86 -20.61 -4.14
N GLU A 142 15.68 -20.45 -5.16
CA GLU A 142 16.59 -19.32 -5.30
C GLU A 142 15.81 -18.00 -5.32
N GLU A 143 14.67 -17.97 -6.02
CA GLU A 143 13.79 -16.82 -6.12
C GLU A 143 13.27 -16.39 -4.75
N MET A 144 12.76 -17.30 -3.93
CA MET A 144 12.30 -16.98 -2.58
C MET A 144 13.45 -16.50 -1.70
N SER A 145 14.59 -17.16 -1.78
CA SER A 145 15.79 -16.77 -1.03
C SER A 145 16.29 -15.38 -1.41
N ALA A 146 16.24 -15.01 -2.70
CA ALA A 146 16.62 -13.68 -3.18
C ALA A 146 15.63 -12.60 -2.75
N MET A 147 14.31 -12.86 -2.81
CA MET A 147 13.29 -11.94 -2.30
C MET A 147 13.43 -11.68 -0.81
N LEU A 148 13.64 -12.71 -0.01
CA LEU A 148 13.88 -12.59 1.44
C LEU A 148 15.15 -11.78 1.73
N HIS A 149 16.18 -11.96 0.90
CA HIS A 149 17.44 -11.21 1.02
C HIS A 149 17.24 -9.72 0.73
N TYR A 150 16.52 -9.38 -0.35
CA TYR A 150 16.16 -8.00 -0.67
C TYR A 150 15.32 -7.35 0.46
N ILE A 151 14.30 -8.04 0.94
CA ILE A 151 13.45 -7.53 2.03
C ILE A 151 14.28 -7.31 3.31
N GLY A 152 15.20 -8.24 3.64
CA GLY A 152 16.11 -8.06 4.78
C GLY A 152 17.09 -6.90 4.59
N TRP A 153 17.54 -6.67 3.35
CA TRP A 153 18.39 -5.52 3.03
C TRP A 153 17.66 -4.18 3.26
N LEU A 154 16.34 -4.11 3.04
CA LEU A 154 15.54 -2.92 3.33
C LEU A 154 15.50 -2.55 4.82
N ASP A 155 15.78 -3.47 5.73
CA ASP A 155 15.73 -3.21 7.17
C ASP A 155 16.78 -2.16 7.63
N GLN A 156 17.83 -1.91 6.84
CA GLN A 156 18.78 -0.82 7.11
C GLN A 156 18.14 0.58 7.05
N PHE A 157 16.98 0.70 6.40
CA PHE A 157 16.23 1.95 6.26
C PHE A 157 15.12 2.11 7.30
N ILE A 158 15.09 1.28 8.36
CA ILE A 158 14.16 1.44 9.48
C ILE A 158 14.43 2.81 10.13
N PRO A 159 13.43 3.73 10.19
CA PRO A 159 13.61 5.00 10.89
C PRO A 159 13.94 4.80 12.36
N PRO A 160 14.60 5.78 13.00
CA PRO A 160 14.86 5.77 14.44
C PRO A 160 13.56 5.55 15.25
N LYS A 161 13.67 4.92 16.44
CA LYS A 161 12.50 4.51 17.25
C LYS A 161 11.62 5.68 17.76
N ASP A 162 12.16 6.88 17.78
CA ASP A 162 11.51 8.12 18.18
C ASP A 162 10.79 8.84 17.03
N VAL A 163 10.94 8.36 15.80
CA VAL A 163 10.24 8.89 14.62
C VAL A 163 8.96 8.09 14.42
N GLU A 164 7.82 8.80 14.24
CA GLU A 164 6.57 8.13 13.86
C GLU A 164 6.75 7.41 12.53
N PHE A 165 6.56 6.13 12.59
CA PHE A 165 6.95 5.20 11.57
C PHE A 165 5.78 4.87 10.64
N GLY A 166 5.88 5.20 9.37
CA GLY A 166 4.85 4.95 8.34
C GLY A 166 4.62 3.48 8.01
N ASN A 167 4.56 2.61 9.04
CA ASN A 167 4.45 1.17 8.86
C ASN A 167 3.02 0.74 8.47
N GLY A 168 2.92 -0.15 7.49
CA GLY A 168 1.64 -0.70 7.04
C GLY A 168 0.77 0.30 6.26
N LEU A 169 -0.46 0.49 6.70
CA LEU A 169 -1.44 1.43 6.15
C LEU A 169 -1.87 2.40 7.24
N LYS A 170 -1.97 3.68 6.90
CA LYS A 170 -2.48 4.70 7.82
C LYS A 170 -4.01 4.55 7.97
N PRO A 171 -4.54 4.55 9.20
CA PRO A 171 -5.98 4.51 9.41
C PRO A 171 -6.72 5.70 8.81
N ILE A 172 -7.99 5.51 8.48
CA ILE A 172 -8.94 6.56 8.09
C ILE A 172 -10.11 6.58 9.08
N ASP A 173 -10.80 7.69 9.16
CA ASP A 173 -12.06 7.80 9.89
C ASP A 173 -13.17 7.18 9.02
N LEU A 174 -13.61 5.97 9.41
CA LEU A 174 -14.64 5.25 8.66
C LEU A 174 -16.01 5.93 8.80
N PRO A 175 -16.69 6.23 7.67
CA PRO A 175 -18.04 6.77 7.72
C PRO A 175 -19.01 5.78 8.38
N ASN A 176 -19.93 6.30 9.23
CA ASN A 176 -20.96 5.47 9.86
C ASN A 176 -22.12 5.20 8.89
N ARG A 177 -21.82 4.61 7.76
CA ARG A 177 -22.76 4.24 6.69
C ARG A 177 -22.14 3.19 5.78
N LYS A 178 -22.99 2.54 4.97
CA LYS A 178 -22.50 1.74 3.85
C LYS A 178 -21.79 2.60 2.80
N VAL A 179 -20.96 1.97 2.01
CA VAL A 179 -20.39 2.55 0.80
C VAL A 179 -21.48 3.11 -0.10
N ASN A 180 -21.26 4.32 -0.62
CA ASN A 180 -22.06 4.89 -1.68
C ASN A 180 -21.40 4.61 -3.03
N LEU A 181 -21.92 3.62 -3.76
CA LEU A 181 -21.33 3.18 -5.03
C LEU A 181 -21.40 4.25 -6.13
N ILE A 182 -22.42 5.12 -6.12
CA ILE A 182 -22.56 6.22 -7.09
C ILE A 182 -21.48 7.28 -6.83
N ALA A 183 -21.34 7.72 -5.57
CA ALA A 183 -20.27 8.64 -5.21
C ALA A 183 -18.87 8.04 -5.44
N GLY A 184 -18.73 6.73 -5.22
CA GLY A 184 -17.49 5.99 -5.51
C GLY A 184 -17.16 5.95 -6.99
N GLU A 185 -18.14 5.78 -7.87
CA GLU A 185 -17.98 5.86 -9.32
C GLU A 185 -17.57 7.25 -9.75
N ASP A 186 -18.25 8.30 -9.26
CA ASP A 186 -17.93 9.68 -9.55
C ASP A 186 -16.49 10.04 -9.12
N ALA A 187 -16.10 9.65 -7.91
CA ALA A 187 -14.75 9.83 -7.41
C ALA A 187 -13.71 9.04 -8.25
N TYR A 188 -14.06 7.83 -8.69
CA TYR A 188 -13.21 7.03 -9.56
C TYR A 188 -12.97 7.72 -10.91
N GLN A 189 -14.03 8.16 -11.58
CA GLN A 189 -13.92 8.85 -12.88
C GLN A 189 -13.11 10.14 -12.76
N LYS A 190 -13.26 10.87 -11.66
CA LYS A 190 -12.56 12.13 -11.42
C LYS A 190 -11.07 11.95 -11.11
N HIS A 191 -10.70 10.96 -10.29
CA HIS A 191 -9.36 10.88 -9.70
C HIS A 191 -8.54 9.68 -10.16
N CYS A 192 -9.16 8.62 -10.71
CA CYS A 192 -8.50 7.35 -10.96
C CYS A 192 -8.47 6.97 -12.46
N ALA A 193 -9.54 7.29 -13.19
CA ALA A 193 -9.76 6.83 -14.56
C ALA A 193 -8.69 7.30 -15.55
N LEU A 194 -8.04 8.45 -15.30
CA LEU A 194 -6.96 8.95 -16.16
C LEU A 194 -5.81 7.92 -16.29
N CYS A 195 -5.44 7.28 -15.18
CA CYS A 195 -4.34 6.30 -15.12
C CYS A 195 -4.86 4.86 -15.25
N HIS A 196 -5.92 4.53 -14.51
CA HIS A 196 -6.44 3.15 -14.47
C HIS A 196 -7.51 2.87 -15.52
N LYS A 197 -7.84 3.85 -16.39
CA LYS A 197 -8.91 3.88 -17.38
C LYS A 197 -10.30 3.78 -16.77
N SER A 198 -11.31 4.21 -17.50
CA SER A 198 -12.72 4.17 -17.03
C SER A 198 -13.23 2.75 -16.79
N ASP A 199 -12.66 1.77 -17.48
CA ASP A 199 -12.97 0.34 -17.36
C ASP A 199 -12.11 -0.40 -16.32
N GLY A 200 -11.20 0.30 -15.62
CA GLY A 200 -10.33 -0.24 -14.58
C GLY A 200 -9.27 -1.23 -15.04
N GLN A 201 -9.06 -1.35 -16.35
CA GLN A 201 -8.11 -2.34 -16.91
C GLN A 201 -6.65 -1.85 -16.90
N GLY A 202 -6.41 -0.64 -16.38
CA GLY A 202 -5.06 -0.08 -16.29
C GLY A 202 -4.50 0.36 -17.65
N GLN A 203 -3.28 0.85 -17.60
CA GLN A 203 -2.57 1.30 -18.80
C GLN A 203 -1.28 0.50 -18.96
N LYS A 204 -1.13 -0.09 -20.14
CA LYS A 204 0.10 -0.78 -20.54
C LYS A 204 1.10 0.19 -21.17
N SER A 205 2.39 -0.20 -21.15
CA SER A 205 3.45 0.43 -21.91
C SER A 205 3.18 0.39 -23.43
N PRO A 206 3.83 1.27 -24.22
CA PRO A 206 3.63 1.33 -25.67
C PRO A 206 3.89 -0.01 -26.40
N ASP A 207 4.82 -0.82 -25.89
CA ASP A 207 5.12 -2.17 -26.38
C ASP A 207 4.09 -3.21 -25.92
N ASN A 208 3.08 -2.79 -25.12
CA ASN A 208 2.01 -3.61 -24.58
C ASN A 208 2.48 -4.77 -23.66
N ASN A 209 3.69 -4.69 -23.15
CA ASN A 209 4.31 -5.77 -22.38
C ASN A 209 4.13 -5.63 -20.87
N THR A 210 4.21 -4.42 -20.32
CA THR A 210 4.08 -4.14 -18.88
C THR A 210 2.92 -3.20 -18.59
N TYR A 211 2.46 -3.20 -17.34
CA TYR A 211 1.55 -2.16 -16.89
C TYR A 211 2.34 -0.95 -16.36
N ILE A 212 2.06 0.23 -16.91
CA ILE A 212 2.46 1.52 -16.33
C ILE A 212 1.57 1.79 -15.11
N TYR A 213 0.25 1.60 -15.29
CA TYR A 213 -0.72 1.66 -14.21
C TYR A 213 -1.51 0.34 -14.17
N PRO A 214 -1.54 -0.36 -13.02
CA PRO A 214 -2.09 -1.70 -12.96
C PRO A 214 -3.61 -1.72 -13.11
N PRO A 215 -4.20 -2.86 -13.54
CA PRO A 215 -5.64 -3.07 -13.52
C PRO A 215 -6.15 -3.19 -12.08
N LEU A 216 -7.27 -2.54 -11.77
CA LEU A 216 -7.90 -2.56 -10.45
C LEU A 216 -8.98 -3.63 -10.33
N TRP A 217 -9.53 -4.11 -11.44
CA TRP A 217 -10.48 -5.22 -11.52
C TRP A 217 -10.36 -5.96 -12.85
N GLY A 218 -11.23 -6.95 -13.11
CA GLY A 218 -11.16 -7.80 -14.28
C GLY A 218 -10.14 -8.94 -14.15
N ASN A 219 -9.94 -9.69 -15.20
CA ASN A 219 -9.19 -10.95 -15.20
C ASN A 219 -7.68 -10.79 -14.88
N HIS A 220 -7.13 -9.62 -15.07
CA HIS A 220 -5.70 -9.33 -14.90
C HIS A 220 -5.38 -8.64 -13.56
N SER A 221 -6.38 -8.47 -12.69
CA SER A 221 -6.22 -7.88 -11.37
C SER A 221 -6.06 -8.96 -10.29
N TYR A 222 -5.97 -8.52 -9.03
CA TYR A 222 -5.96 -9.40 -7.86
C TYR A 222 -7.28 -10.17 -7.71
N ASN A 223 -7.22 -11.37 -7.10
CA ASN A 223 -8.43 -12.17 -6.89
C ASN A 223 -9.20 -11.75 -5.62
N ASN A 224 -10.40 -12.31 -5.45
CA ASN A 224 -11.30 -11.97 -4.34
C ASN A 224 -10.76 -12.33 -2.95
N GLY A 225 -9.73 -13.16 -2.85
CA GLY A 225 -9.02 -13.49 -1.60
C GLY A 225 -7.92 -12.50 -1.22
N ALA A 226 -7.61 -11.51 -2.05
CA ALA A 226 -6.57 -10.52 -1.79
C ALA A 226 -6.94 -9.56 -0.65
N GLY A 227 -5.93 -9.06 0.07
CA GLY A 227 -6.12 -8.04 1.11
C GLY A 227 -6.75 -6.76 0.59
N MET A 228 -6.37 -6.33 -0.63
CA MET A 228 -6.92 -5.14 -1.29
C MET A 228 -8.38 -5.30 -1.73
N ASN A 229 -8.94 -6.52 -1.75
CA ASN A 229 -10.37 -6.73 -1.96
C ASN A 229 -11.23 -6.45 -0.70
N ARG A 230 -10.62 -6.08 0.42
CA ARG A 230 -11.32 -5.59 1.60
C ARG A 230 -11.45 -4.08 1.52
N VAL A 231 -12.68 -3.56 1.56
CA VAL A 231 -12.98 -2.12 1.38
C VAL A 231 -12.14 -1.23 2.31
N ILE A 232 -12.07 -1.56 3.61
CA ILE A 232 -11.30 -0.77 4.58
C ILE A 232 -9.82 -0.72 4.21
N THR A 233 -9.23 -1.87 3.86
CA THR A 233 -7.81 -1.95 3.47
C THR A 233 -7.54 -1.15 2.20
N ALA A 234 -8.43 -1.26 1.20
CA ALA A 234 -8.33 -0.50 -0.05
C ALA A 234 -8.49 1.00 0.20
N ALA A 235 -9.45 1.42 1.03
CA ALA A 235 -9.69 2.82 1.36
C ALA A 235 -8.46 3.47 2.04
N GLN A 236 -7.85 2.79 3.00
CA GLN A 236 -6.63 3.24 3.66
C GLN A 236 -5.48 3.40 2.66
N PHE A 237 -5.29 2.43 1.75
CA PHE A 237 -4.27 2.53 0.71
C PHE A 237 -4.55 3.69 -0.23
N ILE A 238 -5.77 3.80 -0.75
CA ILE A 238 -6.20 4.82 -1.71
C ILE A 238 -6.03 6.22 -1.11
N LYS A 239 -6.52 6.46 0.11
CA LYS A 239 -6.48 7.76 0.77
C LYS A 239 -5.08 8.36 0.77
N TYR A 240 -4.07 7.58 1.13
CA TYR A 240 -2.73 8.09 1.41
C TYR A 240 -1.71 7.83 0.30
N ASN A 241 -2.11 7.13 -0.77
CA ASN A 241 -1.18 6.76 -1.84
C ASN A 241 -1.69 7.08 -3.24
N MET A 242 -2.97 7.42 -3.40
CA MET A 242 -3.58 7.70 -4.71
C MET A 242 -4.29 9.05 -4.73
N PRO A 243 -4.26 9.75 -5.87
CA PRO A 243 -3.52 9.44 -7.11
C PRO A 243 -2.02 9.32 -6.93
N PHE A 244 -1.35 8.61 -7.84
CA PHE A 244 0.10 8.46 -7.80
C PHE A 244 0.82 9.81 -7.69
N GLY A 245 1.83 9.88 -6.83
CA GLY A 245 2.63 11.10 -6.61
C GLY A 245 2.16 11.98 -5.44
N ILE A 246 1.07 11.63 -4.75
CA ILE A 246 0.70 12.35 -3.52
C ILE A 246 1.56 11.93 -2.34
N SER A 247 1.67 12.84 -1.35
CA SER A 247 2.22 12.52 -0.04
C SER A 247 1.11 12.11 0.94
N TYR A 248 1.42 11.25 1.90
CA TYR A 248 0.48 10.77 2.91
C TYR A 248 0.06 11.85 3.93
N ASP A 249 0.82 12.93 4.06
CA ASP A 249 0.53 14.10 4.90
C ASP A 249 -0.30 15.18 4.17
N ALA A 250 -0.41 15.06 2.84
CA ALA A 250 -1.21 15.95 1.99
C ALA A 250 -2.16 15.16 1.06
N PRO A 251 -3.04 14.29 1.58
CA PRO A 251 -3.96 13.52 0.77
C PRO A 251 -5.01 14.42 0.12
N ILE A 252 -5.37 14.14 -1.13
CA ILE A 252 -6.37 14.94 -1.86
C ILE A 252 -7.80 14.43 -1.74
N LEU A 253 -7.98 13.14 -1.41
CA LEU A 253 -9.30 12.56 -1.18
C LEU A 253 -9.71 12.77 0.29
N THR A 254 -11.00 12.95 0.54
CA THR A 254 -11.56 12.82 1.88
C THR A 254 -11.61 11.34 2.30
N ASP A 255 -11.83 11.05 3.58
CA ASP A 255 -11.98 9.66 4.05
C ASP A 255 -13.22 9.00 3.44
N GLU A 256 -14.31 9.79 3.27
CA GLU A 256 -15.53 9.32 2.61
C GLU A 256 -15.30 9.00 1.14
N GLU A 257 -14.62 9.87 0.38
CA GLU A 257 -14.30 9.61 -1.03
C GLU A 257 -13.41 8.37 -1.17
N ALA A 258 -12.39 8.20 -0.33
CA ALA A 258 -11.52 7.02 -0.33
C ALA A 258 -12.30 5.74 0.00
N TYR A 259 -13.24 5.81 0.94
CA TYR A 259 -14.10 4.70 1.32
C TYR A 259 -15.07 4.30 0.20
N ASP A 260 -15.74 5.29 -0.41
CA ASP A 260 -16.70 5.06 -1.47
C ASP A 260 -16.04 4.53 -2.75
N VAL A 261 -14.90 5.10 -3.15
CA VAL A 261 -14.16 4.62 -4.33
C VAL A 261 -13.57 3.22 -4.10
N ALA A 262 -13.13 2.90 -2.88
CA ALA A 262 -12.68 1.55 -2.55
C ALA A 262 -13.82 0.54 -2.70
N GLY A 263 -15.03 0.88 -2.26
CA GLY A 263 -16.21 0.06 -2.44
C GLY A 263 -16.57 -0.13 -3.92
N TYR A 264 -16.58 0.96 -4.70
CA TYR A 264 -16.84 0.90 -6.14
C TYR A 264 -15.84 -0.03 -6.87
N ILE A 265 -14.54 0.08 -6.59
CA ILE A 265 -13.50 -0.78 -7.17
C ILE A 265 -13.71 -2.24 -6.77
N ASN A 266 -14.04 -2.51 -5.51
CA ASN A 266 -14.14 -3.86 -4.98
C ASN A 266 -15.46 -4.57 -5.33
N GLN A 267 -16.48 -3.86 -5.77
CA GLN A 267 -17.70 -4.42 -6.35
C GLN A 267 -17.50 -4.97 -7.77
N GLN A 268 -16.46 -4.56 -8.46
CA GLN A 268 -16.20 -4.99 -9.82
C GLN A 268 -15.77 -6.46 -9.88
N LYS A 269 -16.10 -7.13 -11.00
CA LYS A 269 -15.75 -8.54 -11.23
C LYS A 269 -14.23 -8.74 -11.25
N ARG A 270 -13.78 -9.81 -10.62
CA ARG A 270 -12.36 -10.20 -10.52
C ARG A 270 -12.19 -11.71 -10.45
N PRO A 271 -10.97 -12.25 -10.61
CA PRO A 271 -10.72 -13.68 -10.49
C PRO A 271 -11.18 -14.22 -9.13
N GLN A 272 -11.74 -15.41 -9.15
CA GLN A 272 -12.24 -16.08 -7.95
C GLN A 272 -11.20 -17.09 -7.47
N ARG A 273 -10.81 -16.99 -6.20
CA ARG A 273 -9.92 -17.94 -5.55
C ARG A 273 -10.74 -19.11 -5.01
N ALA A 274 -10.25 -20.33 -5.24
CA ALA A 274 -10.80 -21.52 -4.62
C ALA A 274 -10.48 -21.60 -3.11
N LEU A 275 -11.28 -22.36 -2.39
CA LEU A 275 -11.08 -22.73 -0.99
C LEU A 275 -11.01 -21.54 -0.01
N LEU A 276 -11.70 -20.44 -0.31
CA LEU A 276 -11.78 -19.28 0.58
C LEU A 276 -12.53 -19.58 1.88
N GLU A 277 -13.37 -20.61 1.90
CA GLU A 277 -14.07 -21.11 3.10
C GLU A 277 -13.11 -21.69 4.15
N LYS A 278 -11.86 -22.01 3.75
CA LYS A 278 -10.79 -22.45 4.67
C LYS A 278 -10.04 -21.31 5.33
N ASP A 279 -10.23 -20.09 4.83
CA ASP A 279 -9.61 -18.91 5.43
C ASP A 279 -10.31 -18.59 6.77
N PHE A 280 -9.52 -18.20 7.76
CA PHE A 280 -9.99 -17.84 9.10
C PHE A 280 -10.78 -18.96 9.77
N PRO A 281 -10.17 -20.11 10.07
CA PRO A 281 -10.84 -21.22 10.79
C PRO A 281 -11.47 -20.75 12.10
N THR A 282 -10.84 -19.77 12.78
CA THR A 282 -11.41 -19.07 13.92
C THR A 282 -12.15 -17.82 13.41
N LEU A 283 -13.43 -17.98 13.04
CA LEU A 283 -14.24 -16.98 12.33
C LEU A 283 -14.31 -15.62 13.03
N ILE A 284 -14.30 -15.57 14.37
CA ILE A 284 -14.32 -14.30 15.14
C ILE A 284 -13.08 -13.42 14.87
N LYS A 285 -12.00 -13.99 14.35
CA LYS A 285 -10.78 -13.27 13.96
C LYS A 285 -10.82 -12.78 12.51
N LYS A 286 -11.89 -13.09 11.78
CA LYS A 286 -12.04 -12.69 10.38
C LYS A 286 -12.36 -11.20 10.31
N PRO A 287 -11.60 -10.41 9.52
CA PRO A 287 -11.90 -8.98 9.36
C PRO A 287 -13.31 -8.77 8.82
N VAL A 288 -14.06 -7.84 9.43
CA VAL A 288 -15.45 -7.52 9.07
C VAL A 288 -15.65 -7.21 7.59
N SER A 289 -14.68 -6.54 6.95
CA SER A 289 -14.73 -6.21 5.52
C SER A 289 -14.25 -7.33 4.59
N THR A 290 -14.20 -8.59 5.06
CA THR A 290 -13.83 -9.72 4.19
C THR A 290 -15.01 -10.08 3.29
N PRO A 291 -14.88 -10.00 1.95
CA PRO A 291 -16.00 -10.07 1.02
C PRO A 291 -16.40 -11.51 0.62
N TYR A 292 -16.15 -12.50 1.47
CA TYR A 292 -16.51 -13.89 1.22
C TYR A 292 -16.80 -14.64 2.52
N PRO A 293 -17.79 -15.57 2.53
CA PRO A 293 -18.15 -16.38 3.70
C PRO A 293 -17.10 -17.48 4.00
N PRO A 294 -17.24 -18.25 5.13
CA PRO A 294 -18.27 -18.07 6.16
C PRO A 294 -17.98 -16.89 7.09
N TYR A 295 -19.00 -16.42 7.82
CA TYR A 295 -18.91 -15.33 8.80
C TYR A 295 -19.26 -15.84 10.21
N ALA A 296 -18.84 -15.10 11.24
CA ALA A 296 -19.19 -15.37 12.64
C ALA A 296 -20.52 -14.74 13.05
N ASP A 297 -21.12 -13.94 12.19
CA ASP A 297 -22.37 -13.19 12.38
C ASP A 297 -23.39 -13.56 11.29
N ASP A 298 -24.58 -12.98 11.37
CA ASP A 298 -25.69 -13.23 10.44
C ASP A 298 -25.73 -12.22 9.27
N PHE A 299 -24.69 -11.40 9.08
CA PHE A 299 -24.66 -10.44 8.00
C PHE A 299 -24.42 -11.12 6.64
N SER A 300 -25.07 -10.58 5.62
CA SER A 300 -24.91 -11.04 4.23
C SER A 300 -23.53 -10.66 3.67
N ILE A 301 -23.15 -11.29 2.56
CA ILE A 301 -21.93 -10.94 1.81
C ILE A 301 -21.92 -9.44 1.47
N ASP A 302 -23.05 -8.90 1.01
CA ASP A 302 -23.17 -7.48 0.67
C ASP A 302 -22.96 -6.55 1.88
N GLN A 303 -23.40 -6.98 3.07
CA GLN A 303 -23.18 -6.21 4.29
C GLN A 303 -21.70 -6.19 4.69
N HIS A 304 -20.98 -7.30 4.54
CA HIS A 304 -19.54 -7.36 4.75
C HIS A 304 -18.75 -6.60 3.68
N GLN A 305 -19.17 -6.70 2.43
CA GLN A 305 -18.51 -6.08 1.29
C GLN A 305 -18.68 -4.56 1.26
N LEU A 306 -19.86 -4.07 1.65
CA LEU A 306 -20.20 -2.65 1.68
C LEU A 306 -20.01 -2.01 3.06
N VAL A 307 -19.59 -2.76 4.02
CA VAL A 307 -19.30 -2.45 5.42
C VAL A 307 -20.35 -1.58 6.12
N LEU A 308 -21.01 -2.17 7.13
CA LEU A 308 -21.73 -1.42 8.14
C LEU A 308 -20.79 -1.14 9.31
N THR A 309 -20.53 0.13 9.59
CA THR A 309 -19.57 0.56 10.60
C THR A 309 -20.06 0.50 12.04
N ASN A 310 -21.29 0.06 12.28
CA ASN A 310 -21.85 -0.12 13.63
C ASN A 310 -21.51 -1.53 14.16
N GLN A 311 -20.27 -1.75 14.54
CA GLN A 311 -19.87 -2.82 15.47
C GLN A 311 -18.84 -2.32 16.47
#